data_e0c2ee4374a35c277c18a14b6b3643f1
#
_entry.id   e0c2ee4374a35c277c18a14b6b3643f1
#
_cell.length_a   1.000
_cell.length_b   1.000
_cell.length_c   1.000
_cell.angle_alpha   90.00
_cell.angle_beta   90.00
_cell.angle_gamma   90.00
#
_symmetry.space_group_name_H-M   'P 1'
#
loop_
_entity.id
_entity.type
_entity.pdbx_description
1 polymer ?
#
loop_
_entity_poly.entity_id
_entity_poly.type
_entity_poly.pdbx_seq_one_letter_code
_entity_poly.pdbx_strand_id
1 'polypeptide(L)'
;MQPLFFVKRGAFVNNLGEEIKDWIVSIVIAVVLAMIIRNFLVAPYLVDGPSMMPTLQNQQRLVVNRLIYRLREPEKGEILIFQYPKDPSRDFIKRVIAVPGDTIEIKDGNVFVNDELQTEDYILSKCRGDYPRVKIPEGHIFVMGDNRNNSEDSRFPDVGFVPFELIKGKAMVVFWPLADMKALP
;
A
#
# COMPACT_ATOMS: atom_id res chain seq x y z
N MET A 1 15.42 -55.47 54.86
CA MET A 1 14.32 -54.49 54.94
C MET A 1 14.66 -53.35 53.99
N GLN A 2 14.12 -53.37 52.79
CA GLN A 2 14.34 -52.27 51.79
C GLN A 2 13.10 -51.34 51.77
N PRO A 3 13.23 -50.03 51.71
CA PRO A 3 12.08 -49.15 51.61
C PRO A 3 11.55 -49.07 50.18
N LEU A 4 10.27 -49.33 49.99
CA LEU A 4 9.56 -49.11 48.73
C LEU A 4 9.54 -47.61 48.37
N PHE A 5 10.13 -47.30 47.21
CA PHE A 5 9.96 -45.99 46.57
C PHE A 5 8.54 -45.88 45.98
N PHE A 6 7.67 -45.18 46.66
CA PHE A 6 6.37 -44.73 46.11
C PHE A 6 6.64 -43.58 45.14
N VAL A 7 6.67 -43.86 43.84
CA VAL A 7 6.66 -42.82 42.80
C VAL A 7 5.27 -42.17 42.77
N LYS A 8 5.19 -40.91 43.17
CA LYS A 8 3.96 -40.11 43.09
C LYS A 8 3.58 -39.91 41.60
N ARG A 9 2.67 -40.75 41.07
CA ARG A 9 2.08 -40.67 39.74
C ARG A 9 1.11 -39.48 39.55
N GLY A 10 0.84 -38.67 40.58
CA GLY A 10 -0.19 -37.62 40.54
C GLY A 10 0.31 -36.24 40.05
N ALA A 11 1.63 -35.99 40.01
CA ALA A 11 2.17 -34.67 39.64
C ALA A 11 2.27 -34.43 38.12
N PHE A 12 2.34 -35.51 37.33
CA PHE A 12 2.52 -35.40 35.86
C PHE A 12 1.22 -35.07 35.11
N VAL A 13 0.06 -35.49 35.66
CA VAL A 13 -1.25 -35.30 34.99
C VAL A 13 -1.80 -33.87 35.20
N ASN A 14 -1.46 -33.23 36.33
CA ASN A 14 -1.90 -31.86 36.60
C ASN A 14 -1.15 -30.80 35.76
N ASN A 15 0.09 -31.07 35.37
CA ASN A 15 0.84 -30.18 34.49
C ASN A 15 0.36 -30.21 33.04
N LEU A 16 -0.04 -31.38 32.54
CA LEU A 16 -0.53 -31.51 31.14
C LEU A 16 -1.78 -30.65 30.86
N GLY A 17 -2.70 -30.57 31.80
CA GLY A 17 -3.92 -29.79 31.64
C GLY A 17 -3.63 -28.28 31.61
N GLU A 18 -2.72 -27.80 32.46
CA GLU A 18 -2.27 -26.41 32.46
C GLU A 18 -1.46 -26.06 31.22
N GLU A 19 -0.56 -26.93 30.81
CA GLU A 19 0.22 -26.77 29.56
C GLU A 19 -0.71 -26.69 28.33
N ILE A 20 -1.69 -27.61 28.21
CA ILE A 20 -2.67 -27.57 27.11
C ILE A 20 -3.48 -26.27 27.12
N LYS A 21 -3.91 -25.79 28.27
CA LYS A 21 -4.63 -24.53 28.42
C LYS A 21 -3.77 -23.35 27.97
N ASP A 22 -2.50 -23.30 28.36
CA ASP A 22 -1.57 -22.24 27.97
C ASP A 22 -1.31 -22.24 26.45
N TRP A 23 -1.18 -23.43 25.84
CA TRP A 23 -1.10 -23.56 24.39
C TRP A 23 -2.37 -23.05 23.68
N ILE A 24 -3.55 -23.42 24.17
CA ILE A 24 -4.83 -22.96 23.60
C ILE A 24 -4.94 -21.44 23.70
N VAL A 25 -4.63 -20.87 24.87
CA VAL A 25 -4.67 -19.40 25.08
C VAL A 25 -3.69 -18.69 24.13
N SER A 26 -2.47 -19.21 23.99
CA SER A 26 -1.46 -18.65 23.08
C SER A 26 -1.90 -18.69 21.63
N ILE A 27 -2.51 -19.81 21.19
CA ILE A 27 -3.05 -19.94 19.83
C ILE A 27 -4.21 -18.96 19.61
N VAL A 28 -5.13 -18.83 20.59
CA VAL A 28 -6.25 -17.88 20.47
C VAL A 28 -5.74 -16.45 20.36
N ILE A 29 -4.78 -16.05 21.20
CA ILE A 29 -4.16 -14.72 21.14
C ILE A 29 -3.49 -14.51 19.78
N ALA A 30 -2.72 -15.46 19.28
CA ALA A 30 -2.06 -15.38 17.99
C ALA A 30 -3.05 -15.23 16.83
N VAL A 31 -4.15 -15.98 16.84
CA VAL A 31 -5.22 -15.88 15.83
C VAL A 31 -5.92 -14.53 15.89
N VAL A 32 -6.24 -14.03 17.09
CA VAL A 32 -6.87 -12.71 17.27
C VAL A 32 -5.94 -11.60 16.77
N LEU A 33 -4.65 -11.64 17.14
CA LEU A 33 -3.65 -10.68 16.66
C LEU A 33 -3.50 -10.74 15.14
N ALA A 34 -3.42 -11.95 14.57
CA ALA A 34 -3.34 -12.12 13.11
C ALA A 34 -4.57 -11.55 12.40
N MET A 35 -5.77 -11.74 12.95
CA MET A 35 -7.00 -11.14 12.40
C MET A 35 -6.99 -9.62 12.50
N ILE A 36 -6.53 -9.04 13.60
CA ILE A 36 -6.39 -7.58 13.77
C ILE A 36 -5.40 -7.03 12.74
N ILE A 37 -4.22 -7.64 12.63
CA ILE A 37 -3.20 -7.24 11.66
C ILE A 37 -3.77 -7.29 10.24
N ARG A 38 -4.38 -8.40 9.86
CA ARG A 38 -4.94 -8.61 8.51
C ARG A 38 -6.07 -7.62 8.18
N ASN A 39 -6.95 -7.33 9.13
CA ASN A 39 -8.12 -6.49 8.85
C ASN A 39 -7.83 -4.99 8.90
N PHE A 40 -6.89 -4.57 9.75
CA PHE A 40 -6.67 -3.15 10.02
C PHE A 40 -5.35 -2.60 9.50
N LEU A 41 -4.28 -3.40 9.48
CA LEU A 41 -2.95 -2.90 9.15
C LEU A 41 -2.56 -3.15 7.70
N VAL A 42 -2.83 -4.36 7.16
CA VAL A 42 -2.22 -4.81 5.92
C VAL A 42 -3.24 -5.53 5.03
N ALA A 43 -3.31 -5.16 3.77
CA ALA A 43 -4.15 -5.84 2.79
C ALA A 43 -3.34 -6.27 1.56
N PRO A 44 -3.57 -7.50 1.05
CA PRO A 44 -3.04 -7.88 -0.25
C PRO A 44 -3.88 -7.26 -1.36
N TYR A 45 -3.22 -6.72 -2.39
CA TYR A 45 -3.83 -6.20 -3.61
C TYR A 45 -3.21 -6.86 -4.83
N LEU A 46 -4.01 -7.07 -5.86
CA LEU A 46 -3.57 -7.53 -7.16
C LEU A 46 -3.42 -6.33 -8.10
N VAL A 47 -2.29 -6.22 -8.78
CA VAL A 47 -2.10 -5.22 -9.82
C VAL A 47 -2.87 -5.66 -11.06
N ASP A 48 -3.81 -4.83 -11.50
CA ASP A 48 -4.56 -5.04 -12.73
C ASP A 48 -4.26 -3.91 -13.71
N GLY A 49 -3.69 -4.28 -14.84
CA GLY A 49 -3.34 -3.37 -15.93
C GLY A 49 -1.89 -2.86 -15.91
N PRO A 50 -1.51 -2.16 -16.99
CA PRO A 50 -0.13 -1.74 -17.27
C PRO A 50 0.21 -0.33 -16.78
N SER A 51 -0.71 0.37 -16.09
CA SER A 51 -0.56 1.82 -15.81
C SER A 51 0.65 2.20 -14.95
N MET A 52 1.19 1.25 -14.18
CA MET A 52 2.36 1.46 -13.31
C MET A 52 3.65 0.83 -13.85
N MET A 53 3.65 0.35 -15.09
CA MET A 53 4.89 -0.15 -15.73
C MET A 53 5.89 1.00 -15.94
N PRO A 54 7.17 0.76 -15.75
CA PRO A 54 7.84 -0.52 -15.46
C PRO A 54 7.86 -0.87 -13.97
N THR A 55 7.45 0.04 -13.07
CA THR A 55 7.58 -0.14 -11.63
C THR A 55 6.76 -1.33 -11.14
N LEU A 56 5.52 -1.48 -11.60
CA LEU A 56 4.67 -2.61 -11.28
C LEU A 56 4.20 -3.30 -12.57
N GLN A 57 4.24 -4.62 -12.56
CA GLN A 57 3.76 -5.46 -13.66
C GLN A 57 2.33 -5.95 -13.37
N ASN A 58 1.59 -6.23 -14.45
CA ASN A 58 0.27 -6.85 -14.33
C ASN A 58 0.35 -8.19 -13.58
N GLN A 59 -0.65 -8.50 -12.76
CA GLN A 59 -0.77 -9.72 -11.93
C GLN A 59 0.24 -9.82 -10.77
N GLN A 60 1.06 -8.81 -10.52
CA GLN A 60 1.84 -8.75 -9.28
C GLN A 60 0.93 -8.55 -8.07
N ARG A 61 1.31 -9.12 -6.92
CA ARG A 61 0.58 -8.95 -5.67
C ARG A 61 1.37 -8.07 -4.71
N LEU A 62 0.67 -7.12 -4.13
CA LEU A 62 1.22 -6.08 -3.26
C LEU A 62 0.74 -6.25 -1.83
N VAL A 63 1.62 -5.87 -0.92
CA VAL A 63 1.26 -5.61 0.48
C VAL A 63 1.00 -4.11 0.63
N VAL A 64 -0.17 -3.74 1.12
CA VAL A 64 -0.61 -2.36 1.30
C VAL A 64 -0.80 -2.04 2.77
N ASN A 65 -0.15 -0.99 3.25
CA ASN A 65 -0.35 -0.46 4.60
C ASN A 65 -1.54 0.50 4.60
N ARG A 66 -2.60 0.12 5.31
CA ARG A 66 -3.86 0.88 5.41
C ARG A 66 -3.86 1.94 6.51
N LEU A 67 -2.93 1.85 7.47
CA LEU A 67 -2.91 2.74 8.62
C LEU A 67 -2.06 3.99 8.40
N ILE A 68 -1.09 3.95 7.50
CA ILE A 68 -0.07 4.99 7.41
C ILE A 68 -0.68 6.37 7.19
N TYR A 69 -1.73 6.48 6.35
CA TYR A 69 -2.40 7.74 6.05
C TYR A 69 -3.48 8.16 7.07
N ARG A 70 -3.61 7.39 8.18
CA ARG A 70 -4.30 7.86 9.38
C ARG A 70 -3.36 8.57 10.36
N LEU A 71 -2.04 8.38 10.17
CA LEU A 71 -1.00 8.89 11.06
C LEU A 71 -0.24 10.07 10.44
N ARG A 72 -0.17 10.14 9.12
CA ARG A 72 0.46 11.22 8.36
C ARG A 72 -0.17 11.36 6.98
N GLU A 73 0.11 12.46 6.33
CA GLU A 73 -0.31 12.70 4.95
C GLU A 73 0.56 11.93 3.94
N PRO A 74 0.06 11.72 2.70
CA PRO A 74 0.85 11.18 1.60
C PRO A 74 2.04 12.08 1.23
N GLU A 75 3.14 11.47 0.83
CA GLU A 75 4.36 12.16 0.39
C GLU A 75 4.62 11.93 -1.10
N LYS A 76 5.33 12.88 -1.74
CA LYS A 76 5.73 12.75 -3.14
C LYS A 76 6.57 11.50 -3.37
N GLY A 77 6.33 10.81 -4.48
CA GLY A 77 7.01 9.57 -4.85
C GLY A 77 6.36 8.31 -4.33
N GLU A 78 5.51 8.37 -3.30
CA GLU A 78 4.82 7.19 -2.76
C GLU A 78 3.83 6.59 -3.75
N ILE A 79 3.74 5.27 -3.75
CA ILE A 79 2.74 4.54 -4.54
C ILE A 79 1.58 4.20 -3.64
N LEU A 80 0.38 4.60 -4.00
CA LEU A 80 -0.82 4.40 -3.18
C LEU A 80 -1.97 3.80 -3.98
N ILE A 81 -2.91 3.25 -3.22
CA ILE A 81 -4.18 2.73 -3.73
C ILE A 81 -5.29 3.65 -3.25
N PHE A 82 -6.19 4.00 -4.16
CA PHE A 82 -7.35 4.84 -3.86
C PHE A 82 -8.57 4.38 -4.66
N GLN A 83 -9.76 4.70 -4.15
CA GLN A 83 -11.00 4.47 -4.86
C GLN A 83 -11.10 5.40 -6.07
N TYR A 84 -11.45 4.85 -7.22
CA TYR A 84 -11.66 5.65 -8.42
C TYR A 84 -12.86 6.60 -8.23
N PRO A 85 -12.69 7.93 -8.33
CA PRO A 85 -13.76 8.88 -7.96
C PRO A 85 -15.05 8.69 -8.76
N LYS A 86 -14.95 8.33 -10.04
CA LYS A 86 -16.11 8.14 -10.91
C LYS A 86 -16.83 6.81 -10.68
N ASP A 87 -16.10 5.79 -10.20
CA ASP A 87 -16.63 4.46 -9.90
C ASP A 87 -15.95 3.88 -8.65
N PRO A 88 -16.50 4.13 -7.46
CA PRO A 88 -15.92 3.68 -6.18
C PRO A 88 -15.84 2.16 -6.00
N SER A 89 -16.41 1.36 -6.91
CA SER A 89 -16.24 -0.10 -6.90
C SER A 89 -14.85 -0.53 -7.39
N ARG A 90 -14.12 0.37 -8.06
CA ARG A 90 -12.79 0.14 -8.62
C ARG A 90 -11.73 0.85 -7.79
N ASP A 91 -10.60 0.19 -7.63
CA ASP A 91 -9.41 0.75 -7.00
C ASP A 91 -8.34 1.05 -8.06
N PHE A 92 -7.73 2.21 -7.96
CA PHE A 92 -6.58 2.58 -8.78
C PHE A 92 -5.31 2.55 -7.94
N ILE A 93 -4.21 2.20 -8.60
CA ILE A 93 -2.86 2.31 -8.05
C ILE A 93 -2.08 3.32 -8.87
N LYS A 94 -1.53 4.36 -8.20
CA LYS A 94 -0.78 5.45 -8.85
C LYS A 94 0.31 5.95 -7.92
N ARG A 95 1.23 6.75 -8.49
CA ARG A 95 2.28 7.46 -7.76
C ARG A 95 1.84 8.87 -7.43
N VAL A 96 2.12 9.33 -6.21
CA VAL A 96 1.95 10.71 -5.78
C VAL A 96 3.00 11.60 -6.47
N ILE A 97 2.55 12.59 -7.21
CA ILE A 97 3.43 13.53 -7.93
C ILE A 97 3.46 14.88 -7.21
N ALA A 98 2.31 15.34 -6.72
CA ALA A 98 2.22 16.59 -5.97
C ALA A 98 1.25 16.45 -4.79
N VAL A 99 1.52 17.19 -3.74
CA VAL A 99 0.79 17.19 -2.45
C VAL A 99 0.13 18.54 -2.20
N PRO A 100 -0.72 18.70 -1.18
CA PRO A 100 -1.40 19.97 -0.89
C PRO A 100 -0.43 21.16 -0.87
N GLY A 101 -0.85 22.23 -1.52
CA GLY A 101 -0.07 23.46 -1.61
C GLY A 101 0.94 23.51 -2.74
N ASP A 102 1.39 22.36 -3.27
CA ASP A 102 2.26 22.33 -4.46
C ASP A 102 1.56 22.89 -5.70
N THR A 103 2.33 23.37 -6.65
CA THR A 103 1.87 23.65 -8.02
C THR A 103 2.42 22.57 -8.95
N ILE A 104 1.57 22.06 -9.85
CA ILE A 104 1.96 21.11 -10.90
C ILE A 104 1.76 21.72 -12.27
N GLU A 105 2.70 21.46 -13.18
CA GLU A 105 2.62 21.77 -14.60
C GLU A 105 3.26 20.65 -15.42
N ILE A 106 2.69 20.33 -16.58
CA ILE A 106 3.36 19.47 -17.56
C ILE A 106 3.56 20.27 -18.83
N LYS A 107 4.80 20.43 -19.23
CA LYS A 107 5.19 21.20 -20.41
C LYS A 107 6.25 20.43 -21.22
N ASP A 108 6.03 20.33 -22.53
CA ASP A 108 6.91 19.58 -23.43
C ASP A 108 7.18 18.15 -22.93
N GLY A 109 6.17 17.53 -22.31
CA GLY A 109 6.22 16.19 -21.74
C GLY A 109 6.99 16.06 -20.42
N ASN A 110 7.53 17.14 -19.88
CA ASN A 110 8.25 17.17 -18.61
C ASN A 110 7.31 17.63 -17.48
N VAL A 111 7.46 17.02 -16.32
CA VAL A 111 6.69 17.35 -15.11
C VAL A 111 7.46 18.36 -14.26
N PHE A 112 6.81 19.45 -13.91
CA PHE A 112 7.32 20.48 -13.00
C PHE A 112 6.45 20.52 -11.75
N VAL A 113 7.09 20.52 -10.58
CA VAL A 113 6.42 20.73 -9.29
C VAL A 113 7.10 21.92 -8.62
N ASN A 114 6.31 22.94 -8.27
CA ASN A 114 6.82 24.22 -7.72
C ASN A 114 7.89 24.86 -8.61
N ASP A 115 7.68 24.83 -9.93
CA ASP A 115 8.60 25.30 -10.97
C ASP A 115 9.92 24.51 -11.10
N GLU A 116 10.09 23.41 -10.36
CA GLU A 116 11.25 22.55 -10.43
C GLU A 116 10.96 21.33 -11.32
N LEU A 117 11.86 21.09 -12.30
CA LEU A 117 11.78 19.89 -13.14
C LEU A 117 11.98 18.63 -12.30
N GLN A 118 11.05 17.71 -12.39
CA GLN A 118 11.13 16.45 -11.66
C GLN A 118 12.01 15.45 -12.42
N THR A 119 12.93 14.79 -11.68
CA THR A 119 13.69 13.65 -12.19
C THR A 119 12.84 12.38 -12.01
N GLU A 120 12.55 11.69 -13.10
CA GLU A 120 11.59 10.59 -13.12
C GLU A 120 12.19 9.32 -13.72
N ASP A 121 13.15 8.72 -13.02
CA ASP A 121 13.86 7.50 -13.48
C ASP A 121 12.96 6.26 -13.60
N TYR A 122 11.76 6.34 -13.05
CA TYR A 122 10.79 5.26 -13.00
C TYR A 122 9.81 5.23 -14.18
N ILE A 123 9.84 6.20 -15.09
CA ILE A 123 8.93 6.25 -16.25
C ILE A 123 9.53 5.58 -17.49
N LEU A 124 8.65 5.02 -18.34
CA LEU A 124 9.06 4.47 -19.65
C LEU A 124 9.28 5.56 -20.70
N SER A 125 8.50 6.62 -20.64
CA SER A 125 8.52 7.72 -21.60
C SER A 125 7.89 8.97 -21.01
N LYS A 126 8.27 10.13 -21.52
CA LYS A 126 7.67 11.41 -21.14
C LYS A 126 6.16 11.45 -21.45
N CYS A 127 5.45 12.35 -20.80
CA CYS A 127 4.02 12.57 -21.07
C CYS A 127 3.78 12.99 -22.53
N ARG A 128 2.68 12.53 -23.09
CA ARG A 128 2.11 13.10 -24.31
C ARG A 128 1.14 14.20 -23.91
N GLY A 129 1.36 15.40 -24.49
CA GLY A 129 0.54 16.57 -24.19
C GLY A 129 0.93 17.27 -22.89
N ASP A 130 0.41 18.48 -22.78
CA ASP A 130 0.69 19.39 -21.67
C ASP A 130 -0.47 19.36 -20.67
N TYR A 131 -0.18 19.78 -19.43
CA TYR A 131 -1.17 19.98 -18.37
C TYR A 131 -0.97 21.37 -17.78
N PRO A 132 -2.01 22.19 -17.65
CA PRO A 132 -1.87 23.57 -17.23
C PRO A 132 -1.34 23.64 -15.80
N ARG A 133 -0.63 24.75 -15.50
CA ARG A 133 -0.19 25.04 -14.14
C ARG A 133 -1.36 25.19 -13.21
N VAL A 134 -1.46 24.33 -12.20
CA VAL A 134 -2.52 24.36 -11.20
C VAL A 134 -1.95 24.12 -9.80
N LYS A 135 -2.58 24.71 -8.79
CA LYS A 135 -2.23 24.48 -7.39
C LYS A 135 -3.07 23.35 -6.82
N ILE A 136 -2.44 22.46 -6.07
CA ILE A 136 -3.11 21.33 -5.43
C ILE A 136 -3.89 21.85 -4.20
N PRO A 137 -5.21 21.60 -4.11
CA PRO A 137 -6.01 22.01 -2.97
C PRO A 137 -5.63 21.26 -1.68
N GLU A 138 -5.95 21.85 -0.53
CA GLU A 138 -5.84 21.18 0.77
C GLU A 138 -6.64 19.86 0.78
N GLY A 139 -6.09 18.83 1.43
CA GLY A 139 -6.71 17.52 1.52
C GLY A 139 -6.73 16.70 0.22
N HIS A 140 -6.05 17.14 -0.83
CA HIS A 140 -5.98 16.46 -2.13
C HIS A 140 -4.55 16.21 -2.58
N ILE A 141 -4.38 15.22 -3.44
CA ILE A 141 -3.11 14.93 -4.10
C ILE A 141 -3.29 14.86 -5.62
N PHE A 142 -2.17 15.03 -6.33
CA PHE A 142 -2.08 14.77 -7.76
C PHE A 142 -1.29 13.49 -7.98
N VAL A 143 -1.89 12.54 -8.67
CA VAL A 143 -1.31 11.22 -8.90
C VAL A 143 -1.15 10.93 -10.38
N MET A 144 -0.09 10.20 -10.75
CA MET A 144 0.12 9.73 -12.12
C MET A 144 0.56 8.27 -12.14
N GLY A 145 0.24 7.59 -13.23
CA GLY A 145 0.83 6.29 -13.53
C GLY A 145 2.26 6.44 -14.02
N ASP A 146 3.13 5.48 -13.71
CA ASP A 146 4.51 5.46 -14.20
C ASP A 146 4.55 5.19 -15.71
N ASN A 147 3.56 4.46 -16.25
CA ASN A 147 3.29 4.36 -17.68
C ASN A 147 2.48 5.55 -18.18
N ARG A 148 3.13 6.69 -18.30
CA ARG A 148 2.57 8.02 -18.57
C ARG A 148 1.54 8.06 -19.69
N ASN A 149 1.75 7.30 -20.74
CA ASN A 149 0.93 7.33 -21.95
C ASN A 149 -0.11 6.21 -21.98
N ASN A 150 -0.15 5.37 -20.95
CA ASN A 150 -1.14 4.30 -20.79
C ASN A 150 -1.65 4.26 -19.35
N SER A 151 -2.11 5.41 -18.86
CA SER A 151 -2.62 5.58 -17.50
C SER A 151 -3.76 6.59 -17.49
N GLU A 152 -4.87 6.19 -16.88
CA GLU A 152 -5.94 7.07 -16.44
C GLU A 152 -5.59 7.56 -15.04
N ASP A 153 -5.36 8.89 -14.88
CA ASP A 153 -4.86 9.48 -13.64
C ASP A 153 -5.27 10.96 -13.52
N SER A 154 -4.69 11.71 -12.58
CA SER A 154 -5.11 13.07 -12.25
C SER A 154 -5.10 14.07 -13.42
N ARG A 155 -4.45 13.74 -14.52
CA ARG A 155 -4.50 14.53 -15.76
C ARG A 155 -5.86 14.50 -16.45
N PHE A 156 -6.67 13.52 -16.14
CA PHE A 156 -7.99 13.32 -16.72
C PHE A 156 -9.08 13.77 -15.74
N PRO A 157 -10.15 14.47 -16.23
CA PRO A 157 -11.21 14.99 -15.37
C PRO A 157 -11.93 13.94 -14.54
N ASP A 158 -12.00 12.70 -15.02
CA ASP A 158 -12.68 11.60 -14.33
C ASP A 158 -11.95 11.15 -13.05
N VAL A 159 -10.65 11.43 -12.93
CA VAL A 159 -9.84 11.23 -11.72
C VAL A 159 -9.62 12.54 -11.00
N GLY A 160 -9.09 13.56 -11.68
CA GLY A 160 -8.81 14.87 -11.12
C GLY A 160 -7.91 14.82 -9.89
N PHE A 161 -8.04 15.76 -8.98
CA PHE A 161 -7.39 15.74 -7.68
C PHE A 161 -8.02 14.68 -6.79
N VAL A 162 -7.20 13.80 -6.23
CA VAL A 162 -7.68 12.69 -5.38
C VAL A 162 -7.77 13.16 -3.94
N PRO A 163 -8.95 13.21 -3.35
CA PRO A 163 -9.11 13.58 -1.94
C PRO A 163 -8.59 12.47 -1.02
N PHE A 164 -8.07 12.85 0.14
CA PHE A 164 -7.48 11.92 1.11
C PHE A 164 -8.43 10.82 1.57
N GLU A 165 -9.75 11.12 1.62
CA GLU A 165 -10.78 10.16 2.05
C GLU A 165 -10.88 8.94 1.11
N LEU A 166 -10.50 9.10 -0.15
CA LEU A 166 -10.51 8.00 -1.11
C LEU A 166 -9.27 7.10 -1.02
N ILE A 167 -8.23 7.51 -0.28
CA ILE A 167 -6.99 6.75 -0.18
C ILE A 167 -7.21 5.53 0.72
N LYS A 168 -6.90 4.35 0.19
CA LYS A 168 -7.00 3.07 0.91
C LYS A 168 -5.71 2.68 1.63
N GLY A 169 -4.55 3.13 1.14
CA GLY A 169 -3.27 2.86 1.77
C GLY A 169 -2.07 2.98 0.84
N LYS A 170 -0.88 2.84 1.41
CA LYS A 170 0.42 2.86 0.73
C LYS A 170 0.82 1.46 0.30
N ALA A 171 1.21 1.29 -0.96
CA ALA A 171 1.84 0.07 -1.43
C ALA A 171 3.27 -0.01 -0.90
N MET A 172 3.61 -1.09 -0.19
CA MET A 172 4.88 -1.23 0.51
C MET A 172 5.84 -2.21 -0.16
N VAL A 173 5.31 -3.33 -0.62
CA VAL A 173 6.13 -4.45 -1.12
C VAL A 173 5.37 -5.18 -2.21
N VAL A 174 6.07 -5.53 -3.29
CA VAL A 174 5.66 -6.60 -4.20
C VAL A 174 6.10 -7.92 -3.56
N PHE A 175 5.17 -8.82 -3.24
CA PHE A 175 5.50 -10.09 -2.59
C PHE A 175 5.30 -11.31 -3.50
N TRP A 176 4.64 -11.14 -4.63
CA TRP A 176 4.46 -12.19 -5.63
C TRP A 176 4.44 -11.62 -7.05
N PRO A 177 5.05 -12.30 -8.03
CA PRO A 177 5.84 -13.53 -7.90
C PRO A 177 7.14 -13.31 -7.11
N LEU A 178 7.69 -14.36 -6.48
CA LEU A 178 8.87 -14.25 -5.61
C LEU A 178 10.11 -13.72 -6.35
N ALA A 179 10.20 -13.96 -7.67
CA ALA A 179 11.29 -13.46 -8.51
C ALA A 179 11.29 -11.91 -8.64
N ASP A 180 10.13 -11.28 -8.45
CA ASP A 180 9.93 -9.83 -8.59
C ASP A 180 9.84 -9.12 -7.23
N MET A 181 10.10 -9.83 -6.13
CA MET A 181 9.95 -9.29 -4.78
C MET A 181 10.84 -8.07 -4.58
N LYS A 182 10.21 -6.94 -4.21
CA LYS A 182 10.91 -5.68 -3.96
C LYS A 182 10.11 -4.76 -3.05
N ALA A 183 10.82 -3.90 -2.29
CA ALA A 183 10.22 -2.78 -1.58
C ALA A 183 9.82 -1.68 -2.57
N LEU A 184 8.75 -0.96 -2.22
CA LEU A 184 8.27 0.21 -2.95
C LEU A 184 8.55 1.48 -2.13
N PRO A 185 8.67 2.64 -2.78
CA PRO A 185 8.99 3.91 -2.11
C PRO A 185 7.89 4.38 -1.16
#